data_a4dce51d7f52d3ddb970da2cc3bbff84
#
_entry.id   a4dce51d7f52d3ddb970da2cc3bbff84
#
_cell.length_a   1.000
_cell.length_b   1.000
_cell.length_c   1.000
_cell.angle_alpha   90.00
_cell.angle_beta   90.00
_cell.angle_gamma   90.00
#
_symmetry.space_group_name_H-M   'P 1'
#
loop_
_entity.id
_entity.type
_entity.pdbx_description
1 polymer ?
#
loop_
_entity_poly.entity_id
_entity_poly.type
_entity_poly.pdbx_seq_one_letter_code
_entity_poly.pdbx_strand_id
1 'polypeptide(L)'
;MRRVNILGVEISAVNKETAIQYLLENMDKARGKYICACNVHTTVTAHENLDYQAVQNNSFMTLPDGKPLSSVGVRRGYSEMGRVTGPDFMEQVIAATEKSDARHYFYGTTQKNLNALLEYLKANYPQLSIVGCEPSLFRPLTIQEETELCDRINESKADFVWVALGAPRQEKFCAKLSKNTRLFSFYSSNFHENNVYKRNWNG
;
A
#
# COMPACT_ATOMS: atom_id res chain seq x y z
N MET A 1 6.51 0.06 -16.95
CA MET A 1 6.62 -1.21 -16.16
C MET A 1 5.80 -2.28 -16.84
N ARG A 2 6.34 -3.52 -16.97
CA ARG A 2 5.62 -4.68 -17.52
C ARG A 2 4.59 -5.19 -16.52
N ARG A 3 3.49 -5.74 -17.03
CA ARG A 3 2.45 -6.40 -16.22
C ARG A 3 2.12 -7.78 -16.81
N VAL A 4 1.70 -8.69 -15.96
CA VAL A 4 1.21 -10.03 -16.33
C VAL A 4 -0.26 -10.16 -15.95
N ASN A 5 -1.09 -10.52 -16.91
CA ASN A 5 -2.52 -10.76 -16.65
C ASN A 5 -2.69 -12.09 -15.90
N ILE A 6 -3.29 -12.06 -14.73
CA ILE A 6 -3.68 -13.25 -13.95
C ILE A 6 -5.16 -13.13 -13.61
N LEU A 7 -6.02 -13.95 -14.20
CA LEU A 7 -7.47 -13.93 -14.04
C LEU A 7 -8.10 -12.54 -14.29
N GLY A 8 -7.59 -11.79 -15.26
CA GLY A 8 -8.08 -10.45 -15.59
C GLY A 8 -7.42 -9.32 -14.80
N VAL A 9 -6.60 -9.63 -13.78
CA VAL A 9 -5.86 -8.63 -13.00
C VAL A 9 -4.45 -8.46 -13.57
N GLU A 10 -4.07 -7.23 -13.85
CA GLU A 10 -2.78 -6.81 -14.39
C GLU A 10 -1.74 -6.65 -13.27
N ILE A 11 -1.10 -7.76 -12.88
CA ILE A 11 -0.08 -7.78 -11.83
C ILE A 11 1.24 -7.22 -12.35
N SER A 12 1.88 -6.33 -11.60
CA SER A 12 3.19 -5.76 -11.93
C SER A 12 4.28 -6.83 -11.87
N ALA A 13 5.06 -6.95 -12.94
CA ALA A 13 6.17 -7.90 -13.01
C ALA A 13 7.41 -7.32 -12.31
N VAL A 14 7.38 -7.32 -10.99
CA VAL A 14 8.42 -6.73 -10.12
C VAL A 14 8.82 -7.69 -9.01
N ASN A 15 10.00 -7.47 -8.45
CA ASN A 15 10.45 -7.95 -7.15
C ASN A 15 10.52 -6.77 -6.16
N LYS A 16 11.00 -7.00 -4.94
CA LYS A 16 11.08 -5.95 -3.91
C LYS A 16 11.92 -4.76 -4.37
N GLU A 17 13.10 -5.02 -4.85
CA GLU A 17 14.08 -4.02 -5.25
C GLU A 17 13.55 -3.17 -6.40
N THR A 18 13.08 -3.83 -7.46
CA THR A 18 12.56 -3.14 -8.65
C THR A 18 11.26 -2.38 -8.40
N ALA A 19 10.41 -2.84 -7.47
CA ALA A 19 9.20 -2.13 -7.07
C ALA A 19 9.52 -0.82 -6.36
N ILE A 20 10.45 -0.85 -5.40
CA ILE A 20 10.89 0.35 -4.65
C ILE A 20 11.59 1.33 -5.60
N GLN A 21 12.56 0.85 -6.38
CA GLN A 21 13.28 1.67 -7.33
C GLN A 21 12.33 2.38 -8.30
N TYR A 22 11.39 1.60 -8.89
CA TYR A 22 10.41 2.17 -9.81
C TYR A 22 9.53 3.25 -9.17
N LEU A 23 9.10 3.04 -7.90
CA LEU A 23 8.35 4.05 -7.18
C LEU A 23 9.18 5.32 -6.98
N LEU A 24 10.38 5.21 -6.44
CA LEU A 24 11.22 6.38 -6.11
C LEU A 24 11.64 7.17 -7.35
N GLU A 25 11.93 6.49 -8.46
CA GLU A 25 12.26 7.12 -9.75
C GLU A 25 11.06 7.80 -10.43
N ASN A 26 9.84 7.43 -10.04
CA ASN A 26 8.61 7.92 -10.69
C ASN A 26 7.63 8.59 -9.72
N MET A 27 8.11 9.16 -8.61
CA MET A 27 7.29 9.81 -7.59
C MET A 27 6.33 10.86 -8.17
N ASP A 28 6.79 11.68 -9.12
CA ASP A 28 5.93 12.68 -9.75
C ASP A 28 4.77 12.07 -10.54
N LYS A 29 5.00 10.94 -11.23
CA LYS A 29 3.95 10.22 -11.96
C LYS A 29 3.02 9.43 -11.04
N ALA A 30 3.47 9.12 -9.83
CA ALA A 30 2.72 8.42 -8.81
C ALA A 30 1.76 9.35 -8.05
N ARG A 31 1.95 10.67 -8.09
CA ARG A 31 1.06 11.65 -7.43
C ARG A 31 -0.39 11.50 -7.91
N GLY A 32 -1.32 11.44 -6.97
CA GLY A 32 -2.74 11.19 -7.25
C GLY A 32 -3.02 9.77 -7.75
N LYS A 33 -2.13 8.82 -7.49
CA LYS A 33 -2.29 7.40 -7.82
C LYS A 33 -2.23 6.55 -6.55
N TYR A 34 -2.50 5.26 -6.72
CA TYR A 34 -2.43 4.29 -5.62
C TYR A 34 -1.75 3.00 -6.07
N ILE A 35 -1.23 2.26 -5.10
CA ILE A 35 -0.66 0.93 -5.29
C ILE A 35 -1.54 -0.09 -4.56
N CYS A 36 -1.78 -1.24 -5.19
CA CYS A 36 -2.46 -2.38 -4.61
C CYS A 36 -1.46 -3.51 -4.31
N ALA A 37 -1.59 -4.17 -3.15
CA ALA A 37 -0.92 -5.43 -2.88
C ALA A 37 -1.90 -6.57 -3.16
N CYS A 38 -1.67 -7.31 -4.24
CA CYS A 38 -2.59 -8.31 -4.76
C CYS A 38 -2.12 -9.72 -4.39
N ASN A 39 -3.00 -10.48 -3.74
CA ASN A 39 -2.79 -11.90 -3.44
C ASN A 39 -3.84 -12.78 -4.13
N VAL A 40 -3.81 -14.09 -3.90
CA VAL A 40 -4.75 -15.02 -4.53
C VAL A 40 -6.21 -14.66 -4.21
N HIS A 41 -6.50 -14.33 -2.95
CA HIS A 41 -7.87 -13.97 -2.54
C HIS A 41 -8.36 -12.71 -3.29
N THR A 42 -7.58 -11.64 -3.29
CA THR A 42 -7.97 -10.40 -3.99
C THR A 42 -8.03 -10.57 -5.51
N THR A 43 -7.19 -11.45 -6.10
CA THR A 43 -7.23 -11.78 -7.53
C THR A 43 -8.52 -12.51 -7.89
N VAL A 44 -8.93 -13.52 -7.11
CA VAL A 44 -10.18 -14.25 -7.31
C VAL A 44 -11.39 -13.32 -7.11
N THR A 45 -11.40 -12.53 -6.04
CA THR A 45 -12.46 -11.53 -5.81
C THR A 45 -12.57 -10.53 -6.97
N ALA A 46 -11.45 -10.10 -7.55
CA ALA A 46 -11.44 -9.21 -8.71
C ALA A 46 -11.93 -9.91 -10.00
N HIS A 47 -11.63 -11.20 -10.15
CA HIS A 47 -12.15 -11.99 -11.26
C HIS A 47 -13.68 -12.11 -11.23
N GLU A 48 -14.26 -12.23 -10.05
CA GLU A 48 -15.71 -12.33 -9.83
C GLU A 48 -16.42 -10.96 -9.79
N ASN A 49 -15.69 -9.86 -9.67
CA ASN A 49 -16.23 -8.50 -9.55
C ASN A 49 -15.45 -7.53 -10.44
N LEU A 50 -16.03 -7.18 -11.60
CA LEU A 50 -15.40 -6.33 -12.61
C LEU A 50 -15.11 -4.91 -12.11
N ASP A 51 -15.93 -4.34 -11.22
CA ASP A 51 -15.67 -3.04 -10.63
C ASP A 51 -14.41 -3.08 -9.73
N TYR A 52 -14.26 -4.14 -8.96
CA TYR A 52 -13.06 -4.33 -8.15
C TYR A 52 -11.84 -4.66 -9.01
N GLN A 53 -12.02 -5.42 -10.10
CA GLN A 53 -10.95 -5.67 -11.08
C GLN A 53 -10.47 -4.36 -11.70
N ALA A 54 -11.40 -3.45 -12.06
CA ALA A 54 -11.05 -2.14 -12.57
C ALA A 54 -10.26 -1.31 -11.55
N VAL A 55 -10.59 -1.39 -10.26
CA VAL A 55 -9.80 -0.77 -9.19
C VAL A 55 -8.38 -1.33 -9.17
N GLN A 56 -8.19 -2.65 -9.23
CA GLN A 56 -6.85 -3.25 -9.27
C GLN A 56 -6.06 -2.79 -10.51
N ASN A 57 -6.69 -2.83 -11.69
CA ASN A 57 -6.04 -2.56 -12.98
C ASN A 57 -5.68 -1.07 -13.19
N ASN A 58 -6.44 -0.15 -12.59
CA ASN A 58 -6.17 1.29 -12.66
C ASN A 58 -5.12 1.76 -11.64
N SER A 59 -4.59 0.87 -10.80
CA SER A 59 -3.54 1.21 -9.85
C SER A 59 -2.24 1.61 -10.59
N PHE A 60 -1.43 2.45 -9.96
CA PHE A 60 -0.08 2.78 -10.44
C PHE A 60 0.80 1.52 -10.51
N MET A 61 0.66 0.65 -9.50
CA MET A 61 1.36 -0.62 -9.38
C MET A 61 0.48 -1.63 -8.64
N THR A 62 0.44 -2.88 -9.12
CA THR A 62 -0.22 -4.00 -8.44
C THR A 62 0.85 -4.98 -8.01
N LEU A 63 1.23 -4.94 -6.73
CA LEU A 63 2.30 -5.76 -6.18
C LEU A 63 1.89 -7.23 -6.09
N PRO A 64 2.75 -8.20 -6.46
CA PRO A 64 2.51 -9.62 -6.31
C PRO A 64 2.66 -10.06 -4.83
N ASP A 65 1.64 -9.78 -3.99
CA ASP A 65 1.63 -10.14 -2.57
C ASP A 65 1.23 -11.60 -2.37
N GLY A 66 2.12 -12.47 -2.71
CA GLY A 66 1.94 -13.91 -2.53
C GLY A 66 2.75 -14.70 -3.52
N LYS A 67 3.39 -15.77 -3.01
CA LYS A 67 4.23 -16.63 -3.85
C LYS A 67 3.49 -17.24 -5.06
N PRO A 68 2.18 -17.61 -4.99
CA PRO A 68 1.48 -18.13 -6.16
C PRO A 68 1.47 -17.17 -7.34
N LEU A 69 1.23 -15.86 -7.12
CA LEU A 69 1.18 -14.87 -8.20
C LEU A 69 2.56 -14.69 -8.85
N SER A 70 3.62 -14.54 -8.06
CA SER A 70 4.97 -14.44 -8.60
C SER A 70 5.39 -15.72 -9.34
N SER A 71 5.03 -16.91 -8.82
CA SER A 71 5.31 -18.18 -9.50
C SER A 71 4.59 -18.30 -10.85
N VAL A 72 3.35 -17.85 -10.97
CA VAL A 72 2.63 -17.78 -12.25
C VAL A 72 3.30 -16.82 -13.21
N GLY A 73 3.73 -15.65 -12.73
CA GLY A 73 4.47 -14.70 -13.55
C GLY A 73 5.77 -15.28 -14.11
N VAL A 74 6.58 -15.90 -13.26
CA VAL A 74 7.84 -16.56 -13.70
C VAL A 74 7.57 -17.63 -14.74
N ARG A 75 6.55 -18.50 -14.56
CA ARG A 75 6.17 -19.52 -15.54
C ARG A 75 5.71 -18.93 -16.88
N ARG A 76 5.21 -17.70 -16.89
CA ARG A 76 4.81 -16.96 -18.09
C ARG A 76 5.94 -16.11 -18.70
N GLY A 77 7.17 -16.32 -18.28
CA GLY A 77 8.36 -15.66 -18.85
C GLY A 77 8.74 -14.33 -18.20
N TYR A 78 8.18 -14.00 -17.04
CA TYR A 78 8.56 -12.81 -16.24
C TYR A 78 9.54 -13.26 -15.14
N SER A 79 10.76 -13.64 -15.53
CA SER A 79 11.76 -14.24 -14.65
C SER A 79 12.16 -13.36 -13.46
N GLU A 80 12.06 -12.02 -13.62
CA GLU A 80 12.34 -11.01 -12.61
C GLU A 80 11.28 -10.90 -11.50
N MET A 81 10.10 -11.52 -11.70
CA MET A 81 8.98 -11.37 -10.79
C MET A 81 9.19 -12.12 -9.47
N GLY A 82 9.13 -11.39 -8.37
CA GLY A 82 9.28 -11.90 -7.01
C GLY A 82 8.07 -11.61 -6.14
N ARG A 83 8.02 -12.19 -4.93
CA ARG A 83 6.99 -11.85 -3.95
C ARG A 83 7.29 -10.48 -3.34
N VAL A 84 6.27 -9.59 -3.34
CA VAL A 84 6.33 -8.28 -2.70
C VAL A 84 5.11 -8.12 -1.80
N THR A 85 5.29 -8.26 -0.49
CA THR A 85 4.19 -8.08 0.47
C THR A 85 3.95 -6.60 0.76
N GLY A 86 2.70 -6.23 1.08
CA GLY A 86 2.38 -4.87 1.47
C GLY A 86 3.24 -4.34 2.63
N PRO A 87 3.36 -5.05 3.76
CA PRO A 87 4.19 -4.63 4.88
C PRO A 87 5.68 -4.50 4.54
N ASP A 88 6.25 -5.46 3.79
CA ASP A 88 7.67 -5.39 3.39
C ASP A 88 7.93 -4.18 2.48
N PHE A 89 7.00 -3.89 1.56
CA PHE A 89 7.11 -2.74 0.69
C PHE A 89 7.02 -1.43 1.46
N MET A 90 6.05 -1.30 2.39
CA MET A 90 5.93 -0.14 3.27
C MET A 90 7.23 0.11 4.04
N GLU A 91 7.76 -0.90 4.70
CA GLU A 91 8.97 -0.77 5.51
C GLU A 91 10.17 -0.34 4.67
N GLN A 92 10.32 -0.87 3.46
CA GLN A 92 11.42 -0.48 2.56
C GLN A 92 11.26 0.95 2.03
N VAL A 93 10.03 1.39 1.70
CA VAL A 93 9.79 2.80 1.34
C VAL A 93 10.12 3.71 2.53
N ILE A 94 9.70 3.35 3.74
CA ILE A 94 10.03 4.09 4.97
C ILE A 94 11.55 4.17 5.15
N ALA A 95 12.27 3.05 5.07
CA ALA A 95 13.72 3.02 5.20
C ALA A 95 14.43 3.89 4.14
N ALA A 96 13.93 3.86 2.90
CA ALA A 96 14.51 4.65 1.81
C ALA A 96 14.22 6.15 1.91
N THR A 97 13.17 6.54 2.63
CA THR A 97 12.71 7.93 2.75
C THR A 97 12.92 8.54 4.13
N GLU A 98 13.40 7.77 5.10
CA GLU A 98 13.60 8.22 6.49
C GLU A 98 14.40 9.52 6.60
N LYS A 99 15.45 9.67 5.76
CA LYS A 99 16.37 10.83 5.78
C LYS A 99 16.05 11.86 4.71
N SER A 100 14.85 11.78 4.13
CA SER A 100 14.36 12.74 3.14
C SER A 100 13.28 13.63 3.74
N ASP A 101 12.81 14.62 2.96
CA ASP A 101 11.68 15.48 3.33
C ASP A 101 10.31 14.79 3.13
N ALA A 102 10.29 13.51 2.76
CA ALA A 102 9.07 12.76 2.50
C ALA A 102 8.23 12.59 3.78
N ARG A 103 6.95 12.88 3.67
CA ARG A 103 6.00 12.92 4.78
C ARG A 103 5.02 11.75 4.70
N HIS A 104 4.83 11.08 5.82
CA HIS A 104 4.02 9.86 5.91
C HIS A 104 2.78 10.09 6.77
N TYR A 105 1.64 9.61 6.28
CA TYR A 105 0.35 9.61 6.96
C TYR A 105 -0.16 8.17 7.09
N PHE A 106 -0.64 7.77 8.27
CA PHE A 106 -1.15 6.43 8.52
C PHE A 106 -2.65 6.49 8.84
N TYR A 107 -3.44 5.72 8.11
CA TYR A 107 -4.89 5.65 8.30
C TYR A 107 -5.39 4.20 8.35
N GLY A 108 -6.21 3.89 9.34
CA GLY A 108 -6.87 2.59 9.43
C GLY A 108 -6.53 1.83 10.70
N THR A 109 -6.89 0.54 10.74
CA THR A 109 -6.72 -0.36 11.89
C THR A 109 -7.24 0.22 13.23
N THR A 110 -6.85 -0.35 14.37
CA THR A 110 -7.22 0.14 15.70
C THR A 110 -6.22 1.16 16.23
N GLN A 111 -6.64 2.00 17.17
CA GLN A 111 -5.73 2.93 17.86
C GLN A 111 -4.56 2.18 18.54
N LYS A 112 -4.83 1.00 19.12
CA LYS A 112 -3.81 0.17 19.75
C LYS A 112 -2.73 -0.24 18.76
N ASN A 113 -3.13 -0.72 17.57
CA ASN A 113 -2.18 -1.13 16.52
C ASN A 113 -1.40 0.07 15.96
N LEU A 114 -2.05 1.23 15.83
CA LEU A 114 -1.36 2.46 15.39
C LEU A 114 -0.32 2.91 16.40
N ASN A 115 -0.64 2.90 17.69
CA ASN A 115 0.31 3.24 18.75
C ASN A 115 1.53 2.33 18.70
N ALA A 116 1.31 1.03 18.58
CA ALA A 116 2.39 0.05 18.44
C ALA A 116 3.25 0.26 17.18
N LEU A 117 2.61 0.59 16.03
CA LEU A 117 3.32 0.96 14.81
C LEU A 117 4.17 2.22 15.01
N LEU A 118 3.62 3.25 15.63
CA LEU A 118 4.34 4.51 15.89
C LEU A 118 5.54 4.31 16.82
N GLU A 119 5.39 3.48 17.87
CA GLU A 119 6.51 3.11 18.75
C GLU A 119 7.62 2.38 17.97
N TYR A 120 7.25 1.41 17.14
CA TYR A 120 8.19 0.70 16.28
C TYR A 120 8.92 1.66 15.32
N LEU A 121 8.16 2.51 14.61
CA LEU A 121 8.73 3.47 13.65
C LEU A 121 9.66 4.46 14.35
N LYS A 122 9.28 4.99 15.50
CA LYS A 122 10.12 5.90 16.28
C LYS A 122 11.43 5.26 16.74
N ALA A 123 11.39 3.97 17.10
CA ALA A 123 12.57 3.24 17.55
C ALA A 123 13.54 2.89 16.42
N ASN A 124 13.00 2.54 15.22
CA ASN A 124 13.81 2.03 14.12
C ASN A 124 14.08 3.07 13.01
N TYR A 125 13.24 4.10 12.90
CA TYR A 125 13.31 5.17 11.90
C TYR A 125 13.10 6.54 12.56
N PRO A 126 14.03 6.98 13.44
CA PRO A 126 13.84 8.16 14.29
C PRO A 126 13.76 9.49 13.53
N GLN A 127 14.21 9.53 12.26
CA GLN A 127 14.17 10.74 11.41
C GLN A 127 12.95 10.75 10.49
N LEU A 128 12.08 9.71 10.54
CA LEU A 128 10.91 9.62 9.67
C LEU A 128 9.91 10.75 9.98
N SER A 129 9.52 11.50 8.97
CA SER A 129 8.50 12.53 9.09
C SER A 129 7.10 11.93 9.05
N ILE A 130 6.45 11.79 10.22
CA ILE A 130 5.06 11.33 10.35
C ILE A 130 4.18 12.55 10.61
N VAL A 131 3.32 12.88 9.63
CA VAL A 131 2.48 14.09 9.65
C VAL A 131 1.01 13.81 10.01
N GLY A 132 0.63 12.55 10.18
CA GLY A 132 -0.70 12.17 10.66
C GLY A 132 -0.83 10.67 10.91
N CYS A 133 -1.74 10.33 11.83
CA CYS A 133 -2.01 8.96 12.20
C CYS A 133 -3.42 8.86 12.79
N GLU A 134 -4.36 8.21 12.09
CA GLU A 134 -5.76 8.12 12.48
C GLU A 134 -6.30 6.69 12.41
N PRO A 135 -7.05 6.21 13.42
CA PRO A 135 -7.67 4.89 13.39
C PRO A 135 -8.90 4.86 12.47
N SER A 136 -9.25 3.67 12.00
CA SER A 136 -10.51 3.42 11.31
C SER A 136 -11.69 3.43 12.29
N LEU A 137 -12.85 3.90 11.81
CA LEU A 137 -14.11 3.78 12.54
C LEU A 137 -14.73 2.38 12.43
N PHE A 138 -14.12 1.43 11.72
CA PHE A 138 -14.60 0.06 11.47
C PHE A 138 -16.01 -0.04 10.85
N ARG A 139 -16.49 1.06 10.28
CA ARG A 139 -17.70 1.16 9.49
C ARG A 139 -17.44 1.98 8.21
N PRO A 140 -18.34 1.96 7.23
CA PRO A 140 -18.27 2.93 6.12
C PRO A 140 -18.32 4.35 6.67
N LEU A 141 -17.50 5.22 6.11
CA LEU A 141 -17.56 6.66 6.38
C LEU A 141 -18.78 7.26 5.67
N THR A 142 -19.38 8.26 6.25
CA THR A 142 -20.31 9.16 5.55
C THR A 142 -19.56 10.00 4.53
N ILE A 143 -20.27 10.61 3.59
CA ILE A 143 -19.66 11.52 2.59
C ILE A 143 -18.93 12.67 3.29
N GLN A 144 -19.50 13.22 4.35
CA GLN A 144 -18.89 14.30 5.12
C GLN A 144 -17.59 13.83 5.80
N GLU A 145 -17.61 12.69 6.50
CA GLU A 145 -16.41 12.13 7.16
C GLU A 145 -15.29 11.81 6.17
N GLU A 146 -15.64 11.32 4.96
CA GLU A 146 -14.65 11.10 3.91
C GLU A 146 -14.05 12.41 3.40
N THR A 147 -14.87 13.46 3.23
CA THR A 147 -14.39 14.77 2.82
C THR A 147 -13.47 15.36 3.87
N GLU A 148 -13.87 15.36 5.14
CA GLU A 148 -13.06 15.85 6.26
C GLU A 148 -11.73 15.08 6.39
N LEU A 149 -11.74 13.77 6.17
CA LEU A 149 -10.52 12.96 6.16
C LEU A 149 -9.60 13.36 4.99
N CYS A 150 -10.17 13.54 3.78
CA CYS A 150 -9.40 14.00 2.62
C CYS A 150 -8.78 15.39 2.89
N ASP A 151 -9.52 16.29 3.51
CA ASP A 151 -9.04 17.65 3.83
C ASP A 151 -7.87 17.58 4.83
N ARG A 152 -8.01 16.83 5.93
CA ARG A 152 -6.90 16.63 6.90
C ARG A 152 -5.66 16.02 6.25
N ILE A 153 -5.85 15.01 5.39
CA ILE A 153 -4.74 14.40 4.65
C ILE A 153 -4.07 15.44 3.72
N ASN A 154 -4.85 16.24 2.98
CA ASN A 154 -4.33 17.28 2.09
C ASN A 154 -3.59 18.38 2.87
N GLU A 155 -4.16 18.85 3.98
CA GLU A 155 -3.55 19.86 4.85
C GLU A 155 -2.24 19.39 5.48
N SER A 156 -2.13 18.09 5.79
CA SER A 156 -0.89 17.49 6.31
C SER A 156 0.25 17.54 5.30
N LYS A 157 -0.06 17.74 4.02
CA LYS A 157 0.88 17.70 2.88
C LYS A 157 1.68 16.40 2.86
N ALA A 158 1.09 15.28 3.25
CA ALA A 158 1.73 13.98 3.19
C ALA A 158 2.13 13.63 1.75
N ASP A 159 3.28 13.00 1.58
CA ASP A 159 3.69 12.42 0.29
C ASP A 159 3.18 10.98 0.16
N PHE A 160 3.13 10.25 1.27
CA PHE A 160 2.67 8.86 1.36
C PHE A 160 1.52 8.73 2.34
N VAL A 161 0.43 8.09 1.91
CA VAL A 161 -0.71 7.73 2.78
C VAL A 161 -0.81 6.20 2.87
N TRP A 162 -0.59 5.67 4.05
CA TRP A 162 -0.63 4.24 4.33
C TRP A 162 -2.00 3.84 4.87
N VAL A 163 -2.71 2.97 4.14
CA VAL A 163 -4.10 2.61 4.46
C VAL A 163 -4.21 1.16 4.91
N ALA A 164 -4.86 0.88 6.04
CA ALA A 164 -5.08 -0.45 6.60
C ALA A 164 -6.55 -0.66 6.98
N LEU A 165 -7.39 -1.00 6.01
CA LEU A 165 -8.85 -1.20 6.19
C LEU A 165 -9.31 -2.63 5.89
N GLY A 166 -8.41 -3.49 5.40
CA GLY A 166 -8.74 -4.82 4.89
C GLY A 166 -9.30 -4.80 3.46
N ALA A 167 -8.91 -5.82 2.65
CA ALA A 167 -9.42 -5.98 1.29
C ALA A 167 -10.89 -6.44 1.31
N PRO A 168 -11.72 -6.03 0.34
CA PRO A 168 -11.47 -5.12 -0.77
C PRO A 168 -11.71 -3.63 -0.44
N ARG A 169 -12.01 -3.30 0.82
CA ARG A 169 -12.38 -1.92 1.23
C ARG A 169 -11.26 -0.92 1.02
N GLN A 170 -10.05 -1.30 1.34
CA GLN A 170 -8.88 -0.42 1.28
C GLN A 170 -8.50 -0.03 -0.15
N GLU A 171 -8.55 -0.96 -1.11
CA GLU A 171 -8.25 -0.67 -2.52
C GLU A 171 -9.29 0.30 -3.10
N LYS A 172 -10.58 0.06 -2.81
CA LYS A 172 -11.68 0.96 -3.19
C LYS A 172 -11.52 2.34 -2.55
N PHE A 173 -11.14 2.37 -1.27
CA PHE A 173 -10.87 3.63 -0.55
C PHE A 173 -9.68 4.36 -1.15
N CYS A 174 -8.55 3.70 -1.41
CA CYS A 174 -7.40 4.32 -2.05
C CYS A 174 -7.70 4.85 -3.45
N ALA A 175 -8.48 4.11 -4.25
CA ALA A 175 -8.92 4.56 -5.57
C ALA A 175 -9.84 5.81 -5.49
N LYS A 176 -10.65 5.93 -4.43
CA LYS A 176 -11.49 7.10 -4.16
C LYS A 176 -10.64 8.28 -3.65
N LEU A 177 -9.77 8.02 -2.69
CA LEU A 177 -8.85 9.01 -2.12
C LEU A 177 -7.97 9.64 -3.21
N SER A 178 -7.42 8.84 -4.13
CA SER A 178 -6.56 9.31 -5.22
C SER A 178 -7.24 10.32 -6.16
N LYS A 179 -8.57 10.32 -6.27
CA LYS A 179 -9.32 11.30 -7.07
C LYS A 179 -9.44 12.66 -6.39
N ASN A 180 -9.37 12.69 -5.07
CA ASN A 180 -9.60 13.87 -4.23
C ASN A 180 -8.31 14.42 -3.61
N THR A 181 -7.18 13.76 -3.82
CA THR A 181 -5.89 14.14 -3.25
C THR A 181 -4.80 14.10 -4.33
N ARG A 182 -3.77 14.93 -4.20
CA ARG A 182 -2.55 14.87 -5.03
C ARG A 182 -1.48 13.96 -4.41
N LEU A 183 -1.85 13.16 -3.46
CA LEU A 183 -0.98 12.35 -2.63
C LEU A 183 -0.83 10.96 -3.22
N PHE A 184 0.23 10.30 -2.85
CA PHE A 184 0.43 8.91 -3.17
C PHE A 184 -0.20 8.04 -2.09
N SER A 185 -1.26 7.28 -2.42
CA SER A 185 -1.90 6.38 -1.46
C SER A 185 -1.43 4.95 -1.66
N PHE A 186 -0.98 4.34 -0.59
CA PHE A 186 -0.54 2.97 -0.55
C PHE A 186 -1.34 2.15 0.45
N TYR A 187 -1.68 0.94 0.02
CA TYR A 187 -2.31 -0.05 0.87
C TYR A 187 -1.27 -1.01 1.48
N SER A 188 -1.30 -1.16 2.81
CA SER A 188 -0.59 -2.22 3.52
C SER A 188 -1.58 -3.12 4.26
N SER A 189 -1.68 -4.41 3.87
CA SER A 189 -2.43 -5.41 4.62
C SER A 189 -1.72 -5.71 5.93
N ASN A 190 -2.32 -5.43 7.05
CA ASN A 190 -1.90 -5.87 8.38
C ASN A 190 -0.89 -4.99 9.13
N PHE A 191 -1.39 -3.90 9.73
CA PHE A 191 -0.81 -3.35 10.96
C PHE A 191 -1.25 -4.21 12.18
N HIS A 192 -1.05 -5.54 12.13
CA HIS A 192 -1.30 -6.39 13.29
C HIS A 192 -0.03 -6.51 14.15
N GLU A 193 -0.18 -6.45 15.46
CA GLU A 193 0.90 -6.64 16.44
C GLU A 193 1.79 -7.85 16.13
N ASN A 194 1.21 -8.94 15.61
CA ASN A 194 1.92 -10.16 15.27
C ASN A 194 2.84 -10.07 14.04
N ASN A 195 2.67 -9.08 13.16
CA ASN A 195 3.47 -8.94 11.94
C ASN A 195 4.56 -7.88 12.06
N VAL A 196 4.36 -6.88 12.92
CA VAL A 196 5.36 -5.82 13.18
C VAL A 196 6.42 -6.30 14.17
N TYR A 197 6.06 -7.16 15.15
CA TYR A 197 6.96 -7.56 16.25
C TYR A 197 7.60 -8.95 16.13
N LYS A 198 7.14 -9.83 15.23
CA LYS A 198 7.63 -11.23 15.17
C LYS A 198 8.69 -11.51 14.12
N ARG A 199 9.18 -10.52 13.41
CA ARG A 199 10.37 -10.71 12.57
C ARG A 199 11.64 -10.42 13.36
N ASN A 200 11.94 -11.27 14.37
CA ASN A 200 13.33 -11.46 14.74
C ASN A 200 14.03 -11.99 13.49
N TRP A 201 14.81 -11.16 12.86
CA TRP A 201 15.78 -11.55 11.84
C TRP A 201 16.85 -12.41 12.54
N ASN A 202 16.59 -13.71 12.63
CA ASN A 202 17.63 -14.69 12.84
C ASN A 202 18.10 -15.15 11.46
N GLY A 203 19.34 -14.75 11.12
CA GLY A 203 20.28 -15.37 10.23
C GLY A 203 19.90 -15.49 8.77
#